data_942662e71c7264dc087cf5ca2510ec2a
#
_entry.id   942662e71c7264dc087cf5ca2510ec2a
#
_cell.length_a   1.000
_cell.length_b   1.000
_cell.length_c   1.000
_cell.angle_alpha   90.00
_cell.angle_beta   90.00
_cell.angle_gamma   90.00
#
_symmetry.space_group_name_H-M   'P 1'
#
loop_
_entity.id
_entity.type
_entity.pdbx_description
1 polymer ?
#
loop_
_entity_poly.entity_id
_entity_poly.type
_entity_poly.pdbx_seq_one_letter_code
_entity_poly.pdbx_strand_id
1 'polypeptide(L)'
;MSNGQKTLLGCSILSYLLVLYSFFRFDLWLILIFFIIHSLVLLSLAFLFWRSNLEDNDLIEQQAKYQKRAIENEKRAEELNDKLAAQTRLSAAKDAELTTARSRIAELEQQVSELQNTQMERALEVQTILADRDEAESREYEALLPPIEPDESPNETINILQIAQDTISELSSFADAAEIKILLSAPENDLLVKANKGRLRILFRNIIDNSIKYMRRSGTLIITISNIGDDIFIVLKDNGNGLSEHETKHIFELNYQGSNRISGNGLGLTQAKAIVDYYGGSIYAKSMIGRGMGIYIQLPTT
;
A
#
# COMPACT_ATOMS: atom_id res chain seq x y z
N MET A 1 -75.89 -25.36 -9.93
CA MET A 1 -76.18 -25.38 -11.40
C MET A 1 -76.04 -23.93 -11.94
N SER A 2 -75.28 -23.78 -13.02
CA SER A 2 -75.16 -22.50 -13.74
C SER A 2 -76.48 -22.11 -14.40
N ASN A 3 -76.63 -20.84 -14.75
CA ASN A 3 -77.84 -20.36 -15.42
C ASN A 3 -78.11 -21.13 -16.72
N GLY A 4 -77.06 -21.53 -17.47
CA GLY A 4 -77.18 -22.34 -18.67
C GLY A 4 -77.73 -23.76 -18.41
N GLN A 5 -77.36 -24.38 -17.30
CA GLN A 5 -77.88 -25.73 -16.91
C GLN A 5 -79.34 -25.67 -16.51
N LYS A 6 -79.81 -24.58 -15.88
CA LYS A 6 -81.23 -24.36 -15.53
C LYS A 6 -82.08 -24.15 -16.80
N THR A 7 -81.52 -23.41 -17.78
CA THR A 7 -82.24 -23.18 -19.07
C THR A 7 -82.40 -24.44 -19.86
N LEU A 8 -81.35 -25.30 -19.93
CA LEU A 8 -81.36 -26.62 -20.62
C LEU A 8 -82.35 -27.61 -19.95
N LEU A 9 -82.34 -27.62 -18.58
CA LEU A 9 -83.28 -28.42 -17.84
C LEU A 9 -84.77 -28.00 -18.11
N GLY A 10 -84.99 -26.68 -18.19
CA GLY A 10 -86.30 -26.12 -18.54
C GLY A 10 -86.71 -26.50 -19.98
N CYS A 11 -85.78 -26.46 -20.96
CA CYS A 11 -86.02 -26.87 -22.34
C CYS A 11 -86.36 -28.39 -22.43
N SER A 12 -85.69 -29.20 -21.61
CA SER A 12 -85.88 -30.66 -21.56
C SER A 12 -87.30 -30.98 -21.01
N ILE A 13 -87.75 -30.31 -19.96
CA ILE A 13 -89.08 -30.49 -19.40
C ILE A 13 -90.13 -30.04 -20.38
N LEU A 14 -89.96 -28.92 -21.06
CA LEU A 14 -90.88 -28.43 -22.07
C LEU A 14 -91.01 -29.36 -23.27
N SER A 15 -89.93 -29.95 -23.71
CA SER A 15 -89.94 -30.95 -24.80
C SER A 15 -90.65 -32.24 -24.36
N TYR A 16 -90.57 -32.64 -23.11
CA TYR A 16 -91.28 -33.82 -22.56
C TYR A 16 -92.78 -33.60 -22.54
N LEU A 17 -93.22 -32.41 -22.18
CA LEU A 17 -94.66 -32.02 -22.19
C LEU A 17 -95.19 -31.99 -23.65
N LEU A 18 -94.45 -31.57 -24.63
CA LEU A 18 -94.82 -31.60 -26.03
C LEU A 18 -94.95 -33.03 -26.59
N VAL A 19 -94.16 -33.96 -26.09
CA VAL A 19 -94.33 -35.39 -26.44
C VAL A 19 -95.62 -35.98 -25.89
N LEU A 20 -95.86 -35.73 -24.63
CA LEU A 20 -97.13 -36.17 -24.03
C LEU A 20 -98.35 -35.62 -24.80
N TYR A 21 -98.30 -34.41 -25.30
CA TYR A 21 -99.34 -33.81 -26.14
C TYR A 21 -99.45 -34.46 -27.48
N SER A 22 -98.32 -34.78 -28.15
CA SER A 22 -98.28 -35.44 -29.47
C SER A 22 -98.75 -36.91 -29.41
N PHE A 23 -98.48 -37.61 -28.30
CA PHE A 23 -98.93 -38.95 -28.05
C PHE A 23 -100.45 -39.09 -28.04
N PHE A 24 -101.13 -38.06 -27.56
CA PHE A 24 -102.64 -38.00 -27.55
C PHE A 24 -103.26 -37.74 -28.94
N ARG A 25 -102.49 -37.31 -30.00
CA ARG A 25 -103.02 -37.02 -31.33
C ARG A 25 -102.61 -38.01 -32.43
N PHE A 26 -101.82 -39.05 -32.06
CA PHE A 26 -101.37 -40.09 -33.06
C PHE A 26 -100.50 -39.53 -34.22
N ASP A 27 -99.80 -38.46 -34.04
CA ASP A 27 -98.99 -37.80 -35.05
C ASP A 27 -97.53 -38.30 -34.96
N LEU A 28 -97.20 -39.37 -35.76
CA LEU A 28 -95.90 -40.09 -35.69
C LEU A 28 -94.73 -39.18 -35.94
N TRP A 29 -94.83 -38.12 -36.75
CA TRP A 29 -93.81 -37.16 -37.05
C TRP A 29 -93.50 -36.25 -35.89
N LEU A 30 -94.50 -35.85 -35.13
CA LEU A 30 -94.27 -35.03 -33.98
C LEU A 30 -93.59 -35.82 -32.86
N ILE A 31 -93.83 -37.13 -32.76
CA ILE A 31 -93.16 -37.98 -31.80
C ILE A 31 -91.64 -38.17 -32.22
N LEU A 32 -91.36 -38.32 -33.52
CA LEU A 32 -90.00 -38.44 -34.01
C LEU A 32 -89.20 -37.14 -33.77
N ILE A 33 -89.76 -36.02 -34.10
CA ILE A 33 -89.16 -34.68 -33.85
C ILE A 33 -88.81 -34.50 -32.38
N PHE A 34 -89.81 -34.90 -31.50
CA PHE A 34 -89.58 -34.84 -30.10
C PHE A 34 -88.38 -35.68 -29.63
N PHE A 35 -88.29 -36.94 -30.06
CA PHE A 35 -87.16 -37.82 -29.70
C PHE A 35 -85.81 -37.22 -30.15
N ILE A 36 -85.78 -36.65 -31.35
CA ILE A 36 -84.59 -35.96 -31.85
C ILE A 36 -84.22 -34.78 -30.96
N ILE A 37 -85.20 -33.92 -30.66
CA ILE A 37 -84.96 -32.74 -29.82
C ILE A 37 -84.53 -33.18 -28.40
N HIS A 38 -85.23 -34.16 -27.85
CA HIS A 38 -84.88 -34.71 -26.51
C HIS A 38 -83.48 -35.31 -26.47
N SER A 39 -83.11 -36.08 -27.50
CA SER A 39 -81.76 -36.64 -27.63
C SER A 39 -80.68 -35.54 -27.75
N LEU A 40 -80.95 -34.50 -28.54
CA LEU A 40 -80.07 -33.33 -28.64
C LEU A 40 -79.90 -32.58 -27.31
N VAL A 41 -81.00 -32.44 -26.58
CA VAL A 41 -80.95 -31.77 -25.23
C VAL A 41 -80.17 -32.64 -24.24
N LEU A 42 -80.39 -33.97 -24.26
CA LEU A 42 -79.61 -34.88 -23.42
C LEU A 42 -78.14 -34.90 -23.73
N LEU A 43 -77.77 -34.89 -25.03
CA LEU A 43 -76.39 -34.82 -25.49
C LEU A 43 -75.75 -33.45 -25.08
N SER A 44 -76.51 -32.36 -25.22
CA SER A 44 -76.04 -31.06 -24.76
C SER A 44 -75.84 -30.99 -23.27
N LEU A 45 -76.74 -31.56 -22.47
CA LEU A 45 -76.56 -31.67 -21.01
C LEU A 45 -75.37 -32.54 -20.64
N ALA A 46 -75.19 -33.70 -21.31
CA ALA A 46 -74.07 -34.57 -21.08
C ALA A 46 -72.75 -33.89 -21.45
N PHE A 47 -72.71 -33.15 -22.57
CA PHE A 47 -71.54 -32.35 -22.98
C PHE A 47 -71.21 -31.27 -21.94
N LEU A 48 -72.23 -30.50 -21.48
CA LEU A 48 -72.01 -29.48 -20.45
C LEU A 48 -71.53 -30.06 -19.13
N PHE A 49 -72.11 -31.20 -18.73
CA PHE A 49 -71.63 -31.90 -17.53
C PHE A 49 -70.21 -32.42 -17.69
N TRP A 50 -69.85 -33.00 -18.85
CA TRP A 50 -68.50 -33.43 -19.15
C TRP A 50 -67.51 -32.29 -19.17
N ARG A 51 -67.88 -31.17 -19.81
CA ARG A 51 -67.10 -29.94 -19.84
C ARG A 51 -66.90 -29.34 -18.43
N SER A 52 -67.94 -29.26 -17.64
CA SER A 52 -67.86 -28.81 -16.25
C SER A 52 -66.94 -29.66 -15.40
N ASN A 53 -66.99 -31.01 -15.56
CA ASN A 53 -66.10 -31.93 -14.88
C ASN A 53 -64.64 -31.76 -15.32
N LEU A 54 -64.38 -31.46 -16.60
CA LEU A 54 -63.04 -31.19 -17.07
C LEU A 54 -62.48 -29.90 -16.47
N GLU A 55 -63.28 -28.80 -16.48
CA GLU A 55 -62.94 -27.53 -15.89
C GLU A 55 -62.70 -27.65 -14.37
N ASP A 56 -63.52 -28.43 -13.67
CA ASP A 56 -63.36 -28.70 -12.23
C ASP A 56 -62.09 -29.52 -11.94
N ASN A 57 -61.77 -30.52 -12.77
CA ASN A 57 -60.55 -31.31 -12.63
C ASN A 57 -59.28 -30.49 -12.90
N ASP A 58 -59.30 -29.64 -13.93
CA ASP A 58 -58.17 -28.70 -14.22
C ASP A 58 -57.96 -27.74 -13.06
N LEU A 59 -59.08 -27.23 -12.47
CA LEU A 59 -59.01 -26.33 -11.32
C LEU A 59 -58.41 -27.01 -10.08
N ILE A 60 -58.84 -28.25 -9.82
CA ILE A 60 -58.31 -29.07 -8.72
C ILE A 60 -56.80 -29.33 -8.91
N GLU A 61 -56.40 -29.69 -10.16
CA GLU A 61 -54.99 -29.90 -10.44
C GLU A 61 -54.15 -28.65 -10.30
N GLN A 62 -54.68 -27.49 -10.74
CA GLN A 62 -54.03 -26.22 -10.54
C GLN A 62 -53.90 -25.89 -9.04
N GLN A 63 -54.99 -26.04 -8.26
CA GLN A 63 -54.94 -25.82 -6.81
C GLN A 63 -53.92 -26.73 -6.12
N ALA A 64 -53.85 -28.04 -6.49
CA ALA A 64 -52.87 -28.95 -5.96
C ALA A 64 -51.45 -28.53 -6.31
N LYS A 65 -51.23 -28.04 -7.53
CA LYS A 65 -49.90 -27.44 -7.94
C LYS A 65 -49.53 -26.22 -7.15
N TYR A 66 -50.52 -25.33 -6.93
CA TYR A 66 -50.27 -24.12 -6.10
C TYR A 66 -49.96 -24.47 -4.64
N GLN A 67 -50.72 -25.39 -4.05
CA GLN A 67 -50.45 -25.87 -2.68
C GLN A 67 -49.09 -26.55 -2.57
N LYS A 68 -48.69 -27.38 -3.52
CA LYS A 68 -47.38 -28.02 -3.53
C LYS A 68 -46.26 -26.98 -3.61
N ARG A 69 -46.42 -25.96 -4.45
CA ARG A 69 -45.44 -24.86 -4.56
C ARG A 69 -45.39 -24.02 -3.28
N ALA A 70 -46.53 -23.77 -2.65
CA ALA A 70 -46.59 -23.06 -1.37
C ALA A 70 -45.82 -23.79 -0.28
N ILE A 71 -46.04 -25.10 -0.13
CA ILE A 71 -45.32 -25.94 0.84
C ILE A 71 -43.81 -25.98 0.53
N GLU A 72 -43.45 -26.09 -0.75
CA GLU A 72 -42.01 -26.08 -1.16
C GLU A 72 -41.37 -24.73 -0.88
N ASN A 73 -42.07 -23.62 -1.12
CA ASN A 73 -41.58 -22.29 -0.83
C ASN A 73 -41.48 -22.04 0.69
N GLU A 74 -42.43 -22.52 1.48
CA GLU A 74 -42.36 -22.46 2.94
C GLU A 74 -41.16 -23.21 3.48
N LYS A 75 -40.90 -24.43 2.99
CA LYS A 75 -39.71 -25.21 3.35
C LYS A 75 -38.41 -24.52 2.96
N ARG A 76 -38.37 -23.90 1.77
CA ARG A 76 -37.20 -23.11 1.35
C ARG A 76 -37.01 -21.87 2.23
N ALA A 77 -38.12 -21.23 2.64
CA ALA A 77 -38.06 -20.07 3.54
C ALA A 77 -37.51 -20.47 4.92
N GLU A 78 -37.91 -21.61 5.46
CA GLU A 78 -37.37 -22.15 6.72
C GLU A 78 -35.86 -22.45 6.58
N GLU A 79 -35.46 -23.15 5.52
CA GLU A 79 -34.03 -23.42 5.27
C GLU A 79 -33.19 -22.16 5.12
N LEU A 80 -33.76 -21.12 4.48
CA LEU A 80 -33.11 -19.81 4.35
C LEU A 80 -33.01 -19.07 5.68
N ASN A 81 -34.05 -19.12 6.49
CA ASN A 81 -34.07 -18.53 7.82
C ASN A 81 -33.02 -19.19 8.74
N ASP A 82 -32.92 -20.52 8.71
CA ASP A 82 -31.90 -21.24 9.47
C ASP A 82 -30.47 -20.87 9.03
N LYS A 83 -30.24 -20.77 7.73
CA LYS A 83 -28.95 -20.31 7.19
C LYS A 83 -28.66 -18.87 7.60
N LEU A 84 -29.65 -17.99 7.53
CA LEU A 84 -29.50 -16.59 7.96
C LEU A 84 -29.20 -16.49 9.45
N ALA A 85 -29.92 -17.28 10.29
CA ALA A 85 -29.66 -17.32 11.73
C ALA A 85 -28.23 -17.84 12.05
N ALA A 86 -27.78 -18.87 11.34
CA ALA A 86 -26.40 -19.37 11.48
C ALA A 86 -25.37 -18.33 11.05
N GLN A 87 -25.60 -17.64 9.94
CA GLN A 87 -24.72 -16.57 9.47
C GLN A 87 -24.67 -15.38 10.42
N THR A 88 -25.82 -14.99 10.99
CA THR A 88 -25.91 -13.91 11.98
C THR A 88 -25.15 -14.28 13.26
N ARG A 89 -25.26 -15.52 13.74
CA ARG A 89 -24.48 -16.01 14.89
C ARG A 89 -22.97 -15.99 14.61
N LEU A 90 -22.56 -16.41 13.40
CA LEU A 90 -21.15 -16.38 13.00
C LEU A 90 -20.62 -14.94 12.89
N SER A 91 -21.44 -14.03 12.35
CA SER A 91 -21.08 -12.59 12.29
C SER A 91 -20.92 -12.01 13.70
N ALA A 92 -21.87 -12.27 14.59
CA ALA A 92 -21.79 -11.79 15.98
C ALA A 92 -20.55 -12.35 16.72
N ALA A 93 -20.20 -13.62 16.49
CA ALA A 93 -18.98 -14.21 17.06
C ALA A 93 -17.71 -13.52 16.52
N LYS A 94 -17.65 -13.25 15.22
CA LYS A 94 -16.54 -12.50 14.62
C LYS A 94 -16.44 -11.06 15.12
N ASP A 95 -17.56 -10.40 15.30
CA ASP A 95 -17.59 -9.03 15.84
C ASP A 95 -17.11 -8.99 17.30
N ALA A 96 -17.40 -10.03 18.09
CA ALA A 96 -16.88 -10.19 19.45
C ALA A 96 -15.35 -10.44 19.46
N GLU A 97 -14.86 -11.30 18.56
CA GLU A 97 -13.41 -11.49 18.40
C GLU A 97 -12.70 -10.22 17.94
N LEU A 98 -13.33 -9.48 17.01
CA LEU A 98 -12.79 -8.23 16.48
C LEU A 98 -12.72 -7.12 17.55
N THR A 99 -13.73 -7.05 18.42
CA THR A 99 -13.73 -6.13 19.58
C THR A 99 -12.63 -6.50 20.57
N THR A 100 -12.44 -7.79 20.86
CA THR A 100 -11.37 -8.27 21.74
C THR A 100 -9.98 -8.00 21.13
N ALA A 101 -9.82 -8.23 19.82
CA ALA A 101 -8.58 -7.94 19.12
C ALA A 101 -8.26 -6.43 19.12
N ARG A 102 -9.26 -5.58 18.91
CA ARG A 102 -9.09 -4.11 18.95
C ARG A 102 -8.68 -3.61 20.34
N SER A 103 -9.28 -4.13 21.40
CA SER A 103 -8.85 -3.76 22.75
C SER A 103 -7.42 -4.21 23.07
N ARG A 104 -7.02 -5.39 22.54
CA ARG A 104 -5.63 -5.86 22.69
C ARG A 104 -4.63 -5.03 21.88
N ILE A 105 -5.02 -4.60 20.68
CA ILE A 105 -4.21 -3.68 19.87
C ILE A 105 -4.03 -2.35 20.61
N ALA A 106 -5.09 -1.76 21.14
CA ALA A 106 -5.00 -0.50 21.89
C ALA A 106 -4.09 -0.62 23.12
N GLU A 107 -4.17 -1.74 23.84
CA GLU A 107 -3.28 -2.01 24.97
C GLU A 107 -1.80 -2.12 24.53
N LEU A 108 -1.54 -2.83 23.43
CA LEU A 108 -0.20 -2.95 22.87
C LEU A 108 0.33 -1.62 22.33
N GLU A 109 -0.50 -0.81 21.67
CA GLU A 109 -0.14 0.54 21.21
C GLU A 109 0.26 1.43 22.39
N GLN A 110 -0.48 1.35 23.50
CA GLN A 110 -0.09 2.07 24.73
C GLN A 110 1.25 1.59 25.26
N GLN A 111 1.48 0.25 25.37
CA GLN A 111 2.76 -0.30 25.82
C GLN A 111 3.92 0.10 24.89
N VAL A 112 3.70 0.09 23.58
CA VAL A 112 4.69 0.55 22.59
C VAL A 112 5.01 2.03 22.80
N SER A 113 4.00 2.86 23.02
CA SER A 113 4.19 4.31 23.28
C SER A 113 4.99 4.55 24.57
N GLU A 114 4.68 3.82 25.65
CA GLU A 114 5.42 3.91 26.91
C GLU A 114 6.88 3.45 26.76
N LEU A 115 7.10 2.35 26.02
CA LEU A 115 8.46 1.88 25.71
C LEU A 115 9.24 2.86 24.84
N GLN A 116 8.58 3.46 23.82
CA GLN A 116 9.21 4.46 22.98
C GLN A 116 9.59 5.70 23.77
N ASN A 117 8.71 6.19 24.65
CA ASN A 117 9.02 7.32 25.53
C ASN A 117 10.21 7.00 26.45
N THR A 118 10.22 5.81 27.08
CA THR A 118 11.33 5.38 27.92
C THR A 118 12.64 5.24 27.15
N GLN A 119 12.58 4.73 25.90
CA GLN A 119 13.75 4.64 25.03
C GLN A 119 14.22 6.03 24.60
N MET A 120 13.29 6.96 24.34
CA MET A 120 13.61 8.33 23.97
C MET A 120 14.25 9.08 25.14
N GLU A 121 13.75 8.92 26.37
CA GLU A 121 14.37 9.47 27.57
C GLU A 121 15.80 8.93 27.77
N ARG A 122 15.99 7.63 27.67
CA ARG A 122 17.33 7.01 27.77
C ARG A 122 18.25 7.44 26.63
N ALA A 123 17.73 7.57 25.40
CA ALA A 123 18.51 8.06 24.28
C ALA A 123 18.94 9.52 24.48
N LEU A 124 18.06 10.35 25.05
CA LEU A 124 18.37 11.74 25.38
C LEU A 124 19.43 11.82 26.50
N GLU A 125 19.30 10.98 27.52
CA GLU A 125 20.29 10.89 28.62
C GLU A 125 21.68 10.45 28.10
N VAL A 126 21.71 9.39 27.26
CA VAL A 126 22.94 8.94 26.59
C VAL A 126 23.49 10.03 25.66
N GLN A 127 22.61 10.74 24.95
CA GLN A 127 23.00 11.84 24.07
C GLN A 127 23.62 12.99 24.87
N THR A 128 23.06 13.32 26.04
CA THR A 128 23.60 14.36 26.91
C THR A 128 24.99 13.97 27.44
N ILE A 129 25.13 12.70 27.91
CA ILE A 129 26.42 12.18 28.37
C ILE A 129 27.47 12.14 27.23
N LEU A 130 27.03 11.75 26.01
CA LEU A 130 27.92 11.75 24.84
C LEU A 130 28.26 13.17 24.40
N ALA A 131 27.32 14.12 24.46
CA ALA A 131 27.55 15.51 24.14
C ALA A 131 28.54 16.15 25.13
N ASP A 132 28.38 15.89 26.43
CA ASP A 132 29.32 16.37 27.45
C ASP A 132 30.73 15.77 27.26
N ARG A 133 30.81 14.49 26.91
CA ARG A 133 32.06 13.81 26.58
C ARG A 133 32.64 14.34 25.27
N ASP A 134 31.83 14.52 24.23
CA ASP A 134 32.23 15.05 22.94
C ASP A 134 32.65 16.51 23.03
N GLU A 135 32.00 17.32 23.90
CA GLU A 135 32.47 18.67 24.22
C GLU A 135 33.84 18.65 24.95
N ALA A 136 34.02 17.71 25.86
CA ALA A 136 35.31 17.56 26.54
C ALA A 136 36.42 17.08 25.55
N GLU A 137 36.14 16.07 24.75
CA GLU A 137 37.05 15.61 23.67
C GLU A 137 37.25 16.70 22.59
N SER A 138 36.22 17.49 22.25
CA SER A 138 36.36 18.61 21.29
C SER A 138 37.20 19.75 21.86
N ARG A 139 37.05 20.07 23.15
CA ARG A 139 37.91 21.06 23.82
C ARG A 139 39.36 20.57 23.91
N GLU A 140 39.57 19.27 24.20
CA GLU A 140 40.87 18.65 24.19
C GLU A 140 41.45 18.58 22.76
N TYR A 141 40.62 18.28 21.77
CA TYR A 141 40.99 18.26 20.36
C TYR A 141 41.18 19.65 19.76
N GLU A 142 40.35 20.66 20.12
CA GLU A 142 40.57 22.08 19.78
C GLU A 142 41.83 22.64 20.46
N ALA A 143 42.15 22.18 21.66
CA ALA A 143 43.41 22.54 22.33
C ALA A 143 44.65 21.89 21.69
N LEU A 144 44.44 20.71 21.02
CA LEU A 144 45.49 19.95 20.29
C LEU A 144 45.59 20.36 18.81
N LEU A 145 44.49 20.88 18.23
CA LEU A 145 44.58 21.50 16.91
C LEU A 145 45.25 22.86 17.07
N PRO A 146 46.37 23.10 16.35
CA PRO A 146 46.84 24.50 16.21
C PRO A 146 45.64 25.29 15.67
N PRO A 147 45.39 26.52 16.18
CA PRO A 147 44.37 27.38 15.66
C PRO A 147 44.53 27.38 14.12
N ILE A 148 43.38 27.48 13.43
CA ILE A 148 43.41 27.68 11.95
C ILE A 148 44.00 29.08 11.78
N GLU A 149 45.30 29.20 12.06
CA GLU A 149 46.02 30.39 11.68
C GLU A 149 45.98 30.46 10.16
N PRO A 150 45.83 31.65 9.59
CA PRO A 150 45.97 31.85 8.17
C PRO A 150 47.27 31.13 7.77
N ASP A 151 47.11 30.16 6.88
CA ASP A 151 48.19 29.25 6.50
C ASP A 151 49.35 30.07 5.92
N GLU A 152 50.31 30.43 6.77
CA GLU A 152 51.55 31.11 6.39
C GLU A 152 52.52 30.17 5.67
N SER A 153 52.15 28.87 5.57
CA SER A 153 52.89 27.91 4.77
C SER A 153 52.84 28.35 3.33
N PRO A 154 53.97 28.42 2.65
CA PRO A 154 53.99 28.72 1.21
C PRO A 154 53.09 27.71 0.50
N ASN A 155 52.21 28.21 -0.35
CA ASN A 155 51.28 27.41 -1.14
C ASN A 155 52.08 26.31 -1.88
N GLU A 156 52.02 25.11 -1.34
CA GLU A 156 52.65 23.95 -1.99
C GLU A 156 51.80 23.51 -3.17
N THR A 157 52.45 23.22 -4.27
CA THR A 157 51.79 22.59 -5.41
C THR A 157 51.60 21.11 -5.10
N ILE A 158 50.40 20.68 -4.91
CA ILE A 158 50.05 19.34 -4.45
C ILE A 158 49.26 18.63 -5.54
N ASN A 159 49.59 17.37 -5.81
CA ASN A 159 48.77 16.50 -6.64
C ASN A 159 47.61 15.96 -5.81
N ILE A 160 46.40 16.45 -6.10
CA ILE A 160 45.21 16.09 -5.37
C ILE A 160 44.81 14.61 -5.52
N LEU A 161 45.18 13.99 -6.65
CA LEU A 161 45.02 12.57 -6.89
C LEU A 161 45.79 11.73 -5.86
N GLN A 162 47.04 12.11 -5.57
CA GLN A 162 47.86 11.45 -4.56
C GLN A 162 47.23 11.54 -3.16
N ILE A 163 46.68 12.71 -2.78
CA ILE A 163 46.00 12.89 -1.51
C ILE A 163 44.76 11.99 -1.40
N ALA A 164 43.98 11.89 -2.47
CA ALA A 164 42.81 11.00 -2.50
C ALA A 164 43.25 9.51 -2.35
N GLN A 165 44.28 9.08 -3.06
CA GLN A 165 44.82 7.70 -2.97
C GLN A 165 45.35 7.39 -1.56
N ASP A 166 46.15 8.30 -0.98
CA ASP A 166 46.67 8.15 0.38
C ASP A 166 45.54 8.03 1.40
N THR A 167 44.50 8.88 1.29
CA THR A 167 43.37 8.86 2.19
C THR A 167 42.49 7.59 2.01
N ILE A 168 42.28 7.11 0.80
CA ILE A 168 41.60 5.85 0.51
C ILE A 168 42.37 4.68 1.14
N SER A 169 43.68 4.66 1.00
CA SER A 169 44.52 3.62 1.60
C SER A 169 44.43 3.61 3.13
N GLU A 170 44.43 4.79 3.73
CA GLU A 170 44.28 4.95 5.18
C GLU A 170 42.90 4.41 5.71
N LEU A 171 41.84 4.62 4.95
CA LEU A 171 40.50 4.20 5.30
C LEU A 171 40.11 2.81 4.76
N SER A 172 41.01 2.12 4.04
CA SER A 172 40.71 0.83 3.41
C SER A 172 40.21 -0.23 4.41
N SER A 173 40.88 -0.35 5.57
CA SER A 173 40.46 -1.33 6.59
C SER A 173 39.07 -1.07 7.13
N PHE A 174 38.65 0.18 7.25
CA PHE A 174 37.29 0.56 7.68
C PHE A 174 36.27 0.28 6.59
N ALA A 175 36.63 0.58 5.32
CA ALA A 175 35.80 0.28 4.17
C ALA A 175 35.58 -1.24 4.01
N ASP A 176 36.64 -2.03 4.13
CA ASP A 176 36.61 -3.49 4.02
C ASP A 176 35.76 -4.09 5.16
N ALA A 177 35.92 -3.61 6.39
CA ALA A 177 35.11 -4.04 7.53
C ALA A 177 33.60 -3.72 7.35
N ALA A 178 33.29 -2.66 6.61
CA ALA A 178 31.92 -2.27 6.25
C ALA A 178 31.43 -2.87 4.91
N GLU A 179 32.23 -3.73 4.27
CA GLU A 179 31.98 -4.31 2.94
C GLU A 179 31.74 -3.25 1.85
N ILE A 180 32.46 -2.12 1.94
CA ILE A 180 32.31 -1.00 1.01
C ILE A 180 33.48 -1.00 0.02
N LYS A 181 33.13 -1.01 -1.26
CA LYS A 181 34.10 -0.90 -2.35
C LYS A 181 34.30 0.58 -2.70
N ILE A 182 35.54 1.07 -2.61
CA ILE A 182 35.93 2.42 -3.06
C ILE A 182 36.56 2.33 -4.45
N LEU A 183 35.99 3.09 -5.41
CA LEU A 183 36.47 3.17 -6.78
C LEU A 183 36.95 4.60 -7.04
N LEU A 184 38.18 4.76 -7.45
CA LEU A 184 38.73 6.05 -7.83
C LEU A 184 38.94 6.10 -9.35
N SER A 185 38.39 7.15 -9.97
CA SER A 185 38.57 7.45 -11.41
C SER A 185 39.14 8.86 -11.55
N ALA A 186 40.25 8.98 -12.22
CA ALA A 186 40.89 10.25 -12.49
C ALA A 186 41.62 10.17 -13.89
N PRO A 187 41.88 11.31 -14.53
CA PRO A 187 42.71 11.34 -15.73
C PRO A 187 44.17 10.95 -15.42
N GLU A 188 44.92 10.57 -16.42
CA GLU A 188 46.35 10.21 -16.27
C GLU A 188 47.25 11.42 -15.98
N ASN A 189 46.75 12.64 -16.15
CA ASN A 189 47.51 13.88 -15.95
C ASN A 189 47.59 14.24 -14.47
N ASP A 190 48.66 14.93 -14.10
CA ASP A 190 48.76 15.51 -12.75
C ASP A 190 47.66 16.55 -12.50
N LEU A 191 46.99 16.40 -11.39
CA LEU A 191 45.93 17.31 -10.90
C LEU A 191 46.49 18.19 -9.78
N LEU A 192 47.16 19.27 -10.20
CA LEU A 192 47.90 20.14 -9.29
C LEU A 192 47.02 21.26 -8.74
N VAL A 193 47.04 21.45 -7.43
CA VAL A 193 46.38 22.56 -6.71
C VAL A 193 47.36 23.22 -5.75
N LYS A 194 47.23 24.51 -5.52
CA LYS A 194 47.97 25.23 -4.47
C LYS A 194 47.18 25.10 -3.16
N ALA A 195 47.60 24.20 -2.30
CA ALA A 195 46.89 23.94 -1.05
C ALA A 195 47.80 23.35 0.04
N ASN A 196 47.33 23.34 1.25
CA ASN A 196 47.93 22.61 2.35
C ASN A 196 47.54 21.12 2.31
N LYS A 197 48.53 20.22 2.31
CA LYS A 197 48.35 18.77 2.25
C LYS A 197 47.46 18.26 3.37
N GLY A 198 47.63 18.75 4.60
CA GLY A 198 46.82 18.32 5.75
C GLY A 198 45.37 18.66 5.60
N ARG A 199 45.06 19.89 5.13
CA ARG A 199 43.66 20.33 4.90
C ARG A 199 42.97 19.49 3.82
N LEU A 200 43.62 19.24 2.70
CA LEU A 200 43.06 18.38 1.65
C LEU A 200 42.82 16.95 2.15
N ARG A 201 43.74 16.40 2.95
CA ARG A 201 43.55 15.09 3.60
C ARG A 201 42.33 15.08 4.53
N ILE A 202 42.17 16.12 5.33
CA ILE A 202 40.97 16.28 6.21
C ILE A 202 39.71 16.37 5.34
N LEU A 203 39.70 17.11 4.27
CA LEU A 203 38.59 17.21 3.32
C LEU A 203 38.16 15.83 2.81
N PHE A 204 39.10 15.07 2.23
CA PHE A 204 38.78 13.73 1.71
C PHE A 204 38.35 12.77 2.83
N ARG A 205 39.06 12.78 3.95
CA ARG A 205 38.79 11.92 5.09
C ARG A 205 37.36 12.14 5.61
N ASN A 206 36.96 13.39 5.83
CA ASN A 206 35.64 13.74 6.34
C ASN A 206 34.52 13.24 5.41
N ILE A 207 34.71 13.33 4.10
CA ILE A 207 33.67 12.91 3.15
C ILE A 207 33.66 11.40 2.98
N ILE A 208 34.83 10.76 2.87
CA ILE A 208 34.93 9.31 2.70
C ILE A 208 34.45 8.58 3.96
N ASP A 209 34.89 9.02 5.16
CA ASP A 209 34.45 8.46 6.44
C ASP A 209 32.93 8.59 6.61
N ASN A 210 32.41 9.77 6.25
CA ASN A 210 30.95 9.99 6.25
C ASN A 210 30.22 9.01 5.33
N SER A 211 30.71 8.79 4.11
CA SER A 211 30.13 7.82 3.19
C SER A 211 30.18 6.38 3.75
N ILE A 212 31.31 5.98 4.35
CA ILE A 212 31.46 4.66 4.99
C ILE A 212 30.45 4.49 6.13
N LYS A 213 30.32 5.48 7.00
CA LYS A 213 29.40 5.43 8.16
C LYS A 213 27.93 5.32 7.74
N TYR A 214 27.53 6.03 6.68
CA TYR A 214 26.12 6.11 6.29
C TYR A 214 25.67 5.07 5.24
N MET A 215 26.61 4.34 4.63
CA MET A 215 26.33 3.13 3.86
C MET A 215 26.23 1.93 4.80
N ARG A 216 25.13 1.75 5.48
CA ARG A 216 24.91 0.73 6.55
C ARG A 216 25.12 -0.73 6.17
N ARG A 217 25.34 -1.04 4.90
CA ARG A 217 25.57 -2.39 4.34
C ARG A 217 26.53 -2.29 3.17
N SER A 218 26.98 -3.43 2.66
CA SER A 218 27.83 -3.49 1.49
C SER A 218 27.42 -2.49 0.42
N GLY A 219 28.35 -1.67 0.00
CA GLY A 219 28.09 -0.55 -0.90
C GLY A 219 29.26 -0.21 -1.79
N THR A 220 29.10 0.83 -2.59
CA THR A 220 30.14 1.35 -3.46
C THR A 220 30.20 2.86 -3.34
N LEU A 221 31.41 3.37 -3.03
CA LEU A 221 31.75 4.77 -3.11
C LEU A 221 32.57 4.99 -4.39
N ILE A 222 32.07 5.83 -5.28
CA ILE A 222 32.76 6.23 -6.52
C ILE A 222 33.32 7.63 -6.33
N ILE A 223 34.61 7.77 -6.47
CA ILE A 223 35.32 9.05 -6.42
C ILE A 223 35.81 9.34 -7.84
N THR A 224 35.36 10.47 -8.38
CA THR A 224 35.78 10.93 -9.70
C THR A 224 36.44 12.28 -9.55
N ILE A 225 37.67 12.40 -10.05
CA ILE A 225 38.41 13.67 -10.07
C ILE A 225 38.69 14.00 -11.54
N SER A 226 38.41 15.25 -11.92
CA SER A 226 38.61 15.74 -13.27
C SER A 226 39.07 17.18 -13.27
N ASN A 227 39.79 17.59 -14.30
CA ASN A 227 40.14 18.99 -14.55
C ASN A 227 39.26 19.51 -15.70
N ILE A 228 38.66 20.66 -15.51
CA ILE A 228 37.85 21.34 -16.52
C ILE A 228 38.22 22.82 -16.51
N GLY A 229 39.00 23.24 -17.49
CA GLY A 229 39.59 24.59 -17.51
C GLY A 229 40.59 24.78 -16.38
N ASP A 230 40.43 25.81 -15.59
CA ASP A 230 41.29 26.15 -14.45
C ASP A 230 40.74 25.64 -13.11
N ASP A 231 39.80 24.68 -13.15
CA ASP A 231 39.18 24.13 -11.96
C ASP A 231 39.33 22.60 -11.91
N ILE A 232 39.50 22.10 -10.70
CA ILE A 232 39.40 20.67 -10.39
C ILE A 232 38.02 20.37 -9.83
N PHE A 233 37.34 19.42 -10.44
CA PHE A 233 36.06 18.88 -10.01
C PHE A 233 36.28 17.53 -9.36
N ILE A 234 35.74 17.39 -8.14
CA ILE A 234 35.78 16.15 -7.37
C ILE A 234 34.31 15.76 -7.05
N VAL A 235 33.96 14.54 -7.42
CA VAL A 235 32.62 13.97 -7.14
C VAL A 235 32.82 12.70 -6.32
N LEU A 236 32.23 12.67 -5.13
CA LEU A 236 32.17 11.48 -4.28
C LEU A 236 30.71 11.04 -4.22
N LYS A 237 30.41 9.88 -4.77
CA LYS A 237 29.06 9.37 -4.87
C LYS A 237 28.95 7.98 -4.24
N ASP A 238 28.13 7.87 -3.20
CA ASP A 238 27.77 6.61 -2.57
C ASP A 238 26.39 6.11 -3.04
N ASN A 239 26.15 4.83 -2.80
CA ASN A 239 24.85 4.19 -3.01
C ASN A 239 24.16 3.84 -1.68
N GLY A 240 24.38 4.65 -0.64
CA GLY A 240 23.81 4.49 0.68
C GLY A 240 22.31 4.81 0.77
N ASN A 241 21.85 5.06 1.98
CA ASN A 241 20.42 5.34 2.24
C ASN A 241 19.93 6.67 1.65
N GLY A 242 20.85 7.60 1.39
CA GLY A 242 20.50 8.96 0.97
C GLY A 242 19.74 9.75 2.04
N LEU A 243 19.46 11.00 1.71
CA LEU A 243 18.75 11.97 2.54
C LEU A 243 17.58 12.59 1.77
N SER A 244 16.63 13.15 2.47
CA SER A 244 15.60 13.99 1.87
C SER A 244 16.19 15.28 1.29
N GLU A 245 15.47 15.92 0.37
CA GLU A 245 15.91 17.21 -0.20
C GLU A 245 16.06 18.28 0.87
N HIS A 246 15.18 18.27 1.87
CA HIS A 246 15.25 19.21 3.01
C HIS A 246 16.55 19.00 3.80
N GLU A 247 16.85 17.76 4.20
CA GLU A 247 18.06 17.44 4.95
C GLU A 247 19.33 17.75 4.14
N THR A 248 19.33 17.43 2.84
CA THR A 248 20.48 17.67 1.95
C THR A 248 20.92 19.13 1.89
N LYS A 249 20.00 20.08 2.08
CA LYS A 249 20.30 21.53 2.12
C LYS A 249 21.07 21.94 3.37
N HIS A 250 20.92 21.20 4.46
CA HIS A 250 21.46 21.56 5.79
C HIS A 250 22.71 20.76 6.18
N ILE A 251 23.14 19.74 5.41
CA ILE A 251 24.22 18.83 5.82
C ILE A 251 25.59 19.48 6.04
N PHE A 252 25.79 20.70 5.54
CA PHE A 252 27.00 21.47 5.73
C PHE A 252 26.91 22.50 6.88
N GLU A 253 25.77 22.59 7.53
CA GLU A 253 25.56 23.46 8.68
C GLU A 253 26.23 22.91 9.93
N LEU A 254 26.70 23.80 10.80
CA LEU A 254 27.38 23.42 12.02
C LEU A 254 26.45 22.57 12.92
N ASN A 255 26.98 21.47 13.41
CA ASN A 255 26.28 20.54 14.29
C ASN A 255 24.99 19.94 13.68
N TYR A 256 24.78 20.08 12.38
CA TYR A 256 23.63 19.44 11.74
C TYR A 256 23.81 17.93 11.68
N GLN A 257 22.74 17.23 12.08
CA GLN A 257 22.67 15.77 12.03
C GLN A 257 21.30 15.40 11.48
N GLY A 258 21.30 14.68 10.36
CA GLY A 258 20.08 14.21 9.73
C GLY A 258 19.37 13.13 10.55
N SER A 259 18.17 12.75 10.11
CA SER A 259 17.32 11.72 10.73
C SER A 259 17.99 10.33 10.81
N ASN A 260 19.02 10.08 10.01
CA ASN A 260 19.79 8.84 9.94
C ASN A 260 21.02 8.79 10.85
N ARG A 261 21.06 9.58 11.91
CA ARG A 261 22.20 9.68 12.82
C ARG A 261 22.71 8.32 13.29
N ILE A 262 24.01 8.06 13.06
CA ILE A 262 24.69 6.84 13.53
C ILE A 262 25.67 7.16 14.65
N SER A 263 26.58 8.11 14.42
CA SER A 263 27.57 8.58 15.39
C SER A 263 28.32 9.78 14.78
N GLY A 264 28.84 10.66 15.62
CA GLY A 264 29.67 11.80 15.22
C GLY A 264 29.07 13.14 15.61
N ASN A 265 29.90 14.18 15.63
CA ASN A 265 29.58 15.52 16.15
C ASN A 265 28.95 16.45 15.11
N GLY A 266 28.68 15.97 13.88
CA GLY A 266 28.14 16.80 12.78
C GLY A 266 29.16 17.83 12.25
N LEU A 267 30.43 17.70 12.59
CA LEU A 267 31.48 18.65 12.22
C LEU A 267 32.19 18.31 10.90
N GLY A 268 32.20 17.06 10.48
CA GLY A 268 33.00 16.61 9.34
C GLY A 268 32.66 17.32 8.02
N LEU A 269 31.38 17.38 7.65
CA LEU A 269 30.94 18.05 6.41
C LEU A 269 31.04 19.58 6.53
N THR A 270 30.78 20.15 7.71
CA THR A 270 30.98 21.58 7.97
C THR A 270 32.46 21.95 7.79
N GLN A 271 33.38 21.13 8.32
CA GLN A 271 34.81 21.33 8.15
C GLN A 271 35.25 21.14 6.68
N ALA A 272 34.69 20.16 5.98
CA ALA A 272 34.92 19.99 4.55
C ALA A 272 34.50 21.24 3.76
N LYS A 273 33.35 21.80 4.08
CA LYS A 273 32.89 23.07 3.49
C LYS A 273 33.82 24.22 3.80
N ALA A 274 34.23 24.39 5.04
CA ALA A 274 35.13 25.46 5.45
C ALA A 274 36.48 25.40 4.70
N ILE A 275 37.01 24.17 4.47
CA ILE A 275 38.22 23.97 3.71
C ILE A 275 38.05 24.36 2.24
N VAL A 276 36.95 23.95 1.61
CA VAL A 276 36.67 24.28 0.21
C VAL A 276 36.47 25.80 0.04
N ASP A 277 35.67 26.41 0.93
CA ASP A 277 35.43 27.85 0.93
C ASP A 277 36.74 28.64 1.13
N TYR A 278 37.64 28.16 2.00
CA TYR A 278 38.99 28.77 2.22
C TYR A 278 39.82 28.83 0.94
N TYR A 279 39.74 27.83 0.09
CA TYR A 279 40.42 27.81 -1.21
C TYR A 279 39.64 28.49 -2.33
N GLY A 280 38.54 29.19 -2.02
CA GLY A 280 37.72 29.89 -3.01
C GLY A 280 36.90 28.94 -3.90
N GLY A 281 36.78 27.70 -3.48
CA GLY A 281 36.02 26.66 -4.19
C GLY A 281 34.50 26.68 -3.86
N SER A 282 33.80 25.69 -4.36
CA SER A 282 32.41 25.46 -4.03
C SER A 282 32.14 23.99 -3.70
N ILE A 283 31.24 23.71 -2.76
CA ILE A 283 30.79 22.38 -2.38
C ILE A 283 29.28 22.34 -2.26
N TYR A 284 28.68 21.31 -2.82
CA TYR A 284 27.25 21.05 -2.66
C TYR A 284 26.99 19.55 -2.68
N ALA A 285 25.79 19.16 -2.23
CA ALA A 285 25.36 17.78 -2.24
C ALA A 285 24.06 17.59 -3.02
N LYS A 286 23.91 16.40 -3.57
CA LYS A 286 22.65 15.89 -4.12
C LYS A 286 22.37 14.53 -3.52
N SER A 287 21.18 14.31 -3.02
CA SER A 287 20.80 13.06 -2.39
C SER A 287 19.37 12.69 -2.75
N MET A 288 19.10 11.38 -2.72
CA MET A 288 17.77 10.83 -2.86
C MET A 288 17.64 9.63 -1.93
N ILE A 289 16.58 9.59 -1.14
CA ILE A 289 16.30 8.47 -0.23
C ILE A 289 16.29 7.15 -1.00
N GLY A 290 17.05 6.18 -0.50
CA GLY A 290 17.22 4.85 -1.10
C GLY A 290 18.12 4.78 -2.33
N ARG A 291 18.77 5.91 -2.73
CA ARG A 291 19.68 5.96 -3.89
C ARG A 291 21.08 6.45 -3.57
N GLY A 292 21.31 6.87 -2.33
CA GLY A 292 22.61 7.39 -1.88
C GLY A 292 22.74 8.89 -2.01
N MET A 293 23.98 9.36 -1.82
CA MET A 293 24.35 10.77 -1.84
C MET A 293 25.55 11.00 -2.74
N GLY A 294 25.58 12.16 -3.36
CA GLY A 294 26.74 12.67 -4.10
C GLY A 294 27.19 14.00 -3.54
N ILE A 295 28.47 14.12 -3.19
CA ILE A 295 29.12 15.38 -2.83
C ILE A 295 29.94 15.85 -4.02
N TYR A 296 29.76 17.09 -4.40
CA TYR A 296 30.34 17.75 -5.56
C TYR A 296 31.17 18.93 -5.11
N ILE A 297 32.43 18.93 -5.48
CA ILE A 297 33.41 19.95 -5.08
C ILE A 297 34.05 20.50 -6.34
N GLN A 298 34.22 21.82 -6.35
CA GLN A 298 35.01 22.54 -7.34
C GLN A 298 36.13 23.30 -6.60
N LEU A 299 37.35 23.13 -6.98
CA LEU A 299 38.51 23.84 -6.43
C LEU A 299 39.27 24.51 -7.56
N PRO A 300 39.65 25.79 -7.43
CA PRO A 300 40.51 26.43 -8.40
C PRO A 300 41.94 25.82 -8.37
N THR A 301 42.57 25.74 -9.52
CA THR A 301 43.96 25.23 -9.66
C THR A 301 45.01 26.26 -9.29
N THR A 302 44.67 27.51 -9.23
CA THR A 302 45.61 28.66 -8.96
C THR A 302 45.12 29.52 -7.81
#